data_b7ac03c96f72c8b5284fd1c1367f1526
#
_entry.id   b7ac03c96f72c8b5284fd1c1367f1526
#
_cell.length_a   1.000
_cell.length_b   1.000
_cell.length_c   1.000
_cell.angle_alpha   90.00
_cell.angle_beta   90.00
_cell.angle_gamma   90.00
#
_symmetry.space_group_name_H-M   'P 1'
#
loop_
_entity.id
_entity.type
_entity.pdbx_description
1 polymer ?
#
loop_
_entity_poly.entity_id
_entity_poly.type
_entity_poly.pdbx_seq_one_letter_code
_entity_poly.pdbx_strand_id
1 'polypeptide(L)'
;MDRKNDSLRLMDGAGYKKIIIACDSYKGCLTSREVNEAIASGLKEWNAEDASSEIITLEMSDGGEGMLDAFLSAMKGERVRIHAHDALMRWIEAEYGIVDDTAIIEIAQTAGLALIEPEQRNPMKATSWGVGEKMMNAYRRGVRDVLVGFARSATSESGQGGLTAM
;
A
#
# COMPACT_ATOMS: atom_id res chain seq x y z
N MET A 1 -28.11 24.50 26.76
CA MET A 1 -26.78 24.48 27.41
C MET A 1 -25.90 23.52 26.63
N ASP A 2 -25.11 24.08 25.75
CA ASP A 2 -24.52 23.42 24.59
C ASP A 2 -23.13 22.88 24.92
N ARG A 3 -23.05 21.59 25.29
CA ARG A 3 -21.77 20.92 25.63
C ARG A 3 -20.94 20.52 24.40
N LYS A 4 -21.38 20.84 23.19
CA LYS A 4 -20.66 20.49 21.95
C LYS A 4 -19.57 21.49 21.56
N ASN A 5 -19.50 22.66 22.20
CA ASN A 5 -18.59 23.73 21.77
C ASN A 5 -17.36 23.91 22.66
N ASP A 6 -17.29 23.25 23.83
CA ASP A 6 -16.17 23.45 24.77
C ASP A 6 -14.94 22.60 24.48
N SER A 7 -15.08 21.45 23.79
CA SER A 7 -13.94 20.63 23.42
C SER A 7 -13.15 21.15 22.21
N LEU A 8 -13.75 22.03 21.42
CA LEU A 8 -13.08 22.70 20.27
C LEU A 8 -12.36 24.00 20.67
N ARG A 9 -12.65 24.56 21.86
CA ARG A 9 -12.04 25.80 22.35
C ARG A 9 -10.66 25.66 23.01
N LEU A 10 -10.13 24.43 23.17
CA LEU A 10 -8.78 24.20 23.70
C LEU A 10 -7.66 24.49 22.69
N MET A 11 -7.99 24.99 21.51
CA MET A 11 -7.05 25.39 20.46
C MET A 11 -6.98 26.91 20.23
N ASP A 12 -7.45 27.70 21.18
CA ASP A 12 -7.37 29.17 21.11
C ASP A 12 -5.89 29.62 21.15
N GLY A 13 -5.32 29.93 20.00
CA GLY A 13 -4.20 30.85 19.88
C GLY A 13 -2.83 30.25 19.50
N ALA A 14 -2.66 28.95 19.35
CA ALA A 14 -1.44 28.38 18.76
C ALA A 14 -1.81 27.57 17.53
N GLY A 15 -1.93 28.22 16.40
CA GLY A 15 -2.07 27.53 15.11
C GLY A 15 -0.93 26.53 14.92
N TYR A 16 -1.24 25.28 14.59
CA TYR A 16 -0.21 24.31 14.24
C TYR A 16 0.50 24.79 12.97
N LYS A 17 1.80 24.98 13.04
CA LYS A 17 2.60 25.37 11.88
C LYS A 17 2.72 24.24 10.86
N LYS A 18 2.58 22.99 11.31
CA LYS A 18 2.70 21.81 10.47
C LYS A 18 1.74 20.71 10.93
N ILE A 19 0.95 20.19 10.02
CA ILE A 19 0.03 19.07 10.24
C ILE A 19 0.46 17.93 9.31
N ILE A 20 0.73 16.76 9.87
CA ILE A 20 1.06 15.56 9.11
C ILE A 20 -0.16 14.63 9.14
N ILE A 21 -0.61 14.22 7.95
CA ILE A 21 -1.68 13.25 7.77
C ILE A 21 -1.05 11.99 7.20
N ALA A 22 -1.16 10.88 7.94
CA ALA A 22 -0.53 9.61 7.61
C ALA A 22 -1.50 8.46 7.95
N CYS A 23 -2.58 8.36 7.19
CA CYS A 23 -3.59 7.30 7.35
C CYS A 23 -3.34 6.17 6.36
N ASP A 24 -3.54 4.93 6.80
CA ASP A 24 -3.61 3.78 5.92
C ASP A 24 -4.94 3.75 5.14
N SER A 25 -5.06 2.85 4.17
CA SER A 25 -6.25 2.65 3.36
C SER A 25 -7.47 2.19 4.18
N TYR A 26 -8.65 2.61 3.76
CA TYR A 26 -9.92 2.02 4.24
C TYR A 26 -10.31 0.87 3.33
N LYS A 27 -10.11 -0.34 3.84
CA LYS A 27 -10.21 -1.61 3.10
C LYS A 27 -11.48 -1.74 2.27
N GLY A 28 -11.32 -1.82 0.92
CA GLY A 28 -12.43 -1.94 -0.02
C GLY A 28 -13.22 -0.65 -0.24
N CYS A 29 -12.71 0.51 0.23
CA CYS A 29 -13.40 1.79 0.12
C CYS A 29 -12.50 2.87 -0.47
N LEU A 30 -11.42 3.24 0.23
CA LEU A 30 -10.53 4.33 -0.15
C LEU A 30 -9.06 3.91 -0.01
N THR A 31 -8.23 4.34 -0.93
CA THR A 31 -6.77 4.24 -0.82
C THR A 31 -6.22 5.16 0.27
N SER A 32 -5.00 4.92 0.74
CA SER A 32 -4.30 5.80 1.69
C SER A 32 -4.26 7.24 1.17
N ARG A 33 -3.96 7.43 -0.11
CA ARG A 33 -3.95 8.75 -0.77
C ARG A 33 -5.31 9.45 -0.66
N GLU A 34 -6.38 8.80 -1.08
CA GLU A 34 -7.73 9.36 -1.07
C GLU A 34 -8.19 9.76 0.35
N VAL A 35 -7.88 8.92 1.35
CA VAL A 35 -8.16 9.24 2.76
C VAL A 35 -7.42 10.49 3.19
N ASN A 36 -6.11 10.53 2.94
CA ASN A 36 -5.27 11.66 3.33
C ASN A 36 -5.68 12.96 2.64
N GLU A 37 -6.04 12.90 1.35
CA GLU A 37 -6.54 14.05 0.58
C GLU A 37 -7.89 14.55 1.10
N ALA A 38 -8.81 13.64 1.45
CA ALA A 38 -10.10 14.01 2.04
C ALA A 38 -9.93 14.73 3.39
N ILE A 39 -9.05 14.19 4.26
CA ILE A 39 -8.73 14.83 5.55
C ILE A 39 -8.07 16.19 5.32
N ALA A 40 -7.11 16.27 4.38
CA ALA A 40 -6.43 17.54 4.07
C ALA A 40 -7.40 18.60 3.54
N SER A 41 -8.37 18.21 2.73
CA SER A 41 -9.41 19.11 2.23
C SER A 41 -10.29 19.65 3.35
N GLY A 42 -10.76 18.77 4.24
CA GLY A 42 -11.57 19.19 5.40
C GLY A 42 -10.79 20.11 6.35
N LEU A 43 -9.50 19.86 6.56
CA LEU A 43 -8.64 20.74 7.37
C LEU A 43 -8.45 22.11 6.73
N LYS A 44 -8.27 22.17 5.41
CA LYS A 44 -8.16 23.45 4.69
C LYS A 44 -9.44 24.27 4.77
N GLU A 45 -10.61 23.64 4.66
CA GLU A 45 -11.90 24.29 4.81
C GLU A 45 -12.10 24.80 6.25
N TRP A 46 -11.77 23.99 7.25
CA TRP A 46 -11.87 24.35 8.66
C TRP A 46 -10.94 25.51 9.03
N ASN A 47 -9.71 25.55 8.46
CA ASN A 47 -8.67 26.52 8.76
C ASN A 47 -8.55 27.62 7.69
N ALA A 48 -9.62 27.91 6.97
CA ALA A 48 -9.62 28.85 5.84
C ALA A 48 -9.16 30.28 6.22
N GLU A 49 -9.31 30.66 7.49
CA GLU A 49 -8.89 31.97 8.02
C GLU A 49 -7.42 32.02 8.46
N ASP A 50 -6.79 30.86 8.74
CA ASP A 50 -5.38 30.75 9.12
C ASP A 50 -4.59 29.90 8.10
N ALA A 51 -4.23 30.53 6.97
CA ALA A 51 -3.46 29.90 5.90
C ALA A 51 -1.98 29.62 6.28
N SER A 52 -1.59 29.77 7.56
CA SER A 52 -0.19 29.65 8.00
C SER A 52 0.25 28.20 8.22
N SER A 53 -0.67 27.23 8.26
CA SER A 53 -0.37 25.82 8.53
C SER A 53 0.04 25.06 7.27
N GLU A 54 1.22 24.44 7.30
CA GLU A 54 1.65 23.48 6.27
C GLU A 54 0.96 22.13 6.50
N ILE A 55 0.22 21.62 5.52
CA ILE A 55 -0.39 20.29 5.56
C ILE A 55 0.42 19.34 4.69
N ILE A 56 0.94 18.28 5.29
CA ILE A 56 1.74 17.24 4.63
C ILE A 56 0.95 15.94 4.67
N THR A 57 0.74 15.31 3.52
CA THR A 57 0.14 13.99 3.40
C THR A 57 1.21 12.93 3.14
N LEU A 58 1.17 11.83 3.87
CA LEU A 58 2.05 10.67 3.70
C LEU A 58 1.20 9.42 3.44
N GLU A 59 1.44 8.76 2.33
CA GLU A 59 0.80 7.48 2.07
C GLU A 59 1.40 6.41 2.97
N MET A 60 0.53 5.60 3.59
CA MET A 60 0.90 4.54 4.53
C MET A 60 0.35 3.20 4.05
N SER A 61 1.01 2.12 4.47
CA SER A 61 0.54 0.76 4.23
C SER A 61 1.03 -0.18 5.34
N ASP A 62 0.21 -1.17 5.67
CA ASP A 62 0.53 -2.26 6.61
C ASP A 62 1.38 -3.38 5.97
N GLY A 63 1.91 -3.15 4.77
CA GLY A 63 2.63 -4.15 3.96
C GLY A 63 1.70 -4.94 3.04
N GLY A 64 0.43 -4.56 2.96
CA GLY A 64 -0.55 -5.11 2.02
C GLY A 64 -0.72 -4.26 0.78
N GLU A 65 -1.97 -4.20 0.30
CA GLU A 65 -2.36 -3.40 -0.86
C GLU A 65 -2.02 -1.92 -0.65
N GLY A 66 -1.35 -1.32 -1.64
CA GLY A 66 -0.90 0.07 -1.61
C GLY A 66 0.51 0.29 -1.03
N MET A 67 1.22 -0.76 -0.59
CA MET A 67 2.59 -0.63 -0.13
C MET A 67 3.51 -0.08 -1.22
N LEU A 68 3.39 -0.58 -2.44
CA LEU A 68 4.16 -0.10 -3.59
C LEU A 68 3.93 1.38 -3.85
N ASP A 69 2.67 1.82 -3.80
CA ASP A 69 2.31 3.24 -3.99
C ASP A 69 2.91 4.11 -2.90
N ALA A 70 2.83 3.68 -1.63
CA ALA A 70 3.41 4.39 -0.50
C ALA A 70 4.94 4.55 -0.66
N PHE A 71 5.66 3.49 -1.05
CA PHE A 71 7.10 3.57 -1.30
C PHE A 71 7.44 4.51 -2.46
N LEU A 72 6.74 4.38 -3.60
CA LEU A 72 7.01 5.21 -4.78
C LEU A 72 6.56 6.67 -4.63
N SER A 73 5.64 6.96 -3.71
CA SER A 73 5.27 8.34 -3.37
C SER A 73 6.30 9.03 -2.48
N ALA A 74 6.95 8.26 -1.60
CA ALA A 74 7.93 8.78 -0.65
C ALA A 74 9.36 8.78 -1.20
N MET A 75 9.68 7.87 -2.11
CA MET A 75 11.03 7.64 -2.63
C MET A 75 11.04 7.65 -4.16
N LYS A 76 12.14 8.10 -4.75
CA LYS A 76 12.33 7.99 -6.19
C LYS A 76 12.55 6.53 -6.57
N GLY A 77 11.70 6.00 -7.43
CA GLY A 77 11.78 4.61 -7.87
C GLY A 77 11.11 4.39 -9.22
N GLU A 78 11.30 3.20 -9.76
CA GLU A 78 10.70 2.73 -11.00
C GLU A 78 9.57 1.74 -10.70
N ARG A 79 8.43 1.88 -11.38
CA ARG A 79 7.35 0.88 -11.38
C ARG A 79 7.56 -0.07 -12.56
N VAL A 80 7.68 -1.34 -12.27
CA VAL A 80 7.91 -2.40 -13.26
C VAL A 80 6.64 -3.23 -13.41
N ARG A 81 6.15 -3.34 -14.65
CA ARG A 81 5.02 -4.22 -15.02
C ARG A 81 5.53 -5.50 -15.64
N ILE A 82 4.95 -6.62 -15.24
CA ILE A 82 5.24 -7.94 -15.78
C ILE A 82 3.97 -8.76 -15.93
N HIS A 83 4.01 -9.76 -16.79
CA HIS A 83 3.05 -10.86 -16.75
C HIS A 83 3.53 -11.89 -15.73
N ALA A 84 2.67 -12.26 -14.80
CA ALA A 84 2.94 -13.25 -13.77
C ALA A 84 1.69 -14.09 -13.50
N HIS A 85 1.84 -15.19 -12.77
CA HIS A 85 0.70 -15.99 -12.33
C HIS A 85 0.08 -15.44 -11.05
N ASP A 86 -1.23 -15.50 -10.96
CA ASP A 86 -1.93 -15.29 -9.70
C ASP A 86 -1.88 -16.56 -8.81
N ALA A 87 -2.52 -16.50 -7.64
CA ALA A 87 -2.54 -17.62 -6.71
C ALA A 87 -3.24 -18.88 -7.23
N LEU A 88 -4.03 -18.80 -8.30
CA LEU A 88 -4.69 -19.92 -8.96
C LEU A 88 -4.03 -20.29 -10.30
N MET A 89 -2.80 -19.83 -10.54
CA MET A 89 -2.02 -20.07 -11.75
C MET A 89 -2.66 -19.49 -13.03
N ARG A 90 -3.42 -18.40 -12.91
CA ARG A 90 -3.95 -17.65 -14.06
C ARG A 90 -2.97 -16.52 -14.39
N TRP A 91 -2.76 -16.26 -15.68
CA TRP A 91 -1.93 -15.14 -16.14
C TRP A 91 -2.60 -13.80 -15.85
N ILE A 92 -1.88 -12.93 -15.18
CA ILE A 92 -2.29 -11.56 -14.86
C ILE A 92 -1.17 -10.57 -15.16
N GLU A 93 -1.51 -9.30 -15.34
CA GLU A 93 -0.56 -8.21 -15.24
C GLU A 93 -0.33 -7.90 -13.76
N ALA A 94 0.92 -7.85 -13.34
CA ALA A 94 1.32 -7.56 -11.98
C ALA A 94 2.46 -6.54 -11.96
N GLU A 95 2.59 -5.84 -10.85
CA GLU A 95 3.58 -4.77 -10.69
C GLU A 95 4.48 -5.05 -9.48
N TYR A 96 5.66 -4.45 -9.52
CA TYR A 96 6.55 -4.27 -8.38
C TYR A 96 7.36 -2.99 -8.58
N GLY A 97 8.00 -2.49 -7.52
CA GLY A 97 8.85 -1.31 -7.59
C GLY A 97 10.32 -1.65 -7.52
N ILE A 98 11.15 -0.77 -8.06
CA ILE A 98 12.59 -0.74 -7.79
C ILE A 98 12.89 0.64 -7.22
N VAL A 99 13.42 0.66 -5.99
CA VAL A 99 13.88 1.87 -5.30
C VAL A 99 15.34 1.64 -4.96
N ASP A 100 16.22 2.44 -5.51
CA ASP A 100 17.66 2.22 -5.48
C ASP A 100 18.00 0.79 -5.95
N ASP A 101 18.61 -0.05 -5.10
CA ASP A 101 18.97 -1.44 -5.39
C ASP A 101 17.98 -2.47 -4.80
N THR A 102 16.80 -2.00 -4.34
CA THR A 102 15.81 -2.82 -3.64
C THR A 102 14.53 -2.97 -4.47
N ALA A 103 14.08 -4.21 -4.67
CA ALA A 103 12.76 -4.49 -5.22
C ALA A 103 11.69 -4.43 -4.11
N ILE A 104 10.64 -3.67 -4.35
CA ILE A 104 9.48 -3.55 -3.46
C ILE A 104 8.36 -4.42 -4.03
N ILE A 105 8.05 -5.52 -3.37
CA ILE A 105 7.11 -6.53 -3.85
C ILE A 105 5.94 -6.70 -2.88
N GLU A 106 4.74 -6.40 -3.33
CA GLU A 106 3.51 -6.74 -2.63
C GLU A 106 3.09 -8.17 -2.97
N ILE A 107 2.88 -9.00 -1.97
CA ILE A 107 2.33 -10.35 -2.18
C ILE A 107 0.89 -10.29 -2.69
N ALA A 108 0.14 -9.28 -2.27
CA ALA A 108 -1.25 -9.06 -2.65
C ALA A 108 -1.45 -8.85 -4.16
N GLN A 109 -0.45 -8.39 -4.87
CA GLN A 109 -0.49 -8.15 -6.33
C GLN A 109 -0.57 -9.45 -7.17
N THR A 110 -0.15 -10.59 -6.62
CA THR A 110 -0.17 -11.88 -7.31
C THR A 110 -0.83 -12.98 -6.50
N ALA A 111 -0.67 -12.95 -5.17
CA ALA A 111 -1.23 -13.97 -4.30
C ALA A 111 -2.23 -13.39 -3.28
N GLY A 112 -2.88 -12.27 -3.62
CA GLY A 112 -3.84 -11.59 -2.75
C GLY A 112 -5.22 -12.23 -2.74
N LEU A 113 -5.89 -12.20 -1.58
CA LEU A 113 -7.28 -12.66 -1.41
C LEU A 113 -8.27 -11.87 -2.29
N ALA A 114 -7.98 -10.62 -2.60
CA ALA A 114 -8.85 -9.78 -3.44
C ALA A 114 -8.88 -10.21 -4.91
N LEU A 115 -7.87 -10.97 -5.36
CA LEU A 115 -7.81 -11.51 -6.73
C LEU A 115 -8.66 -12.77 -6.92
N ILE A 116 -9.19 -13.34 -5.84
CA ILE A 116 -9.87 -14.63 -5.84
C ILE A 116 -11.31 -14.45 -5.36
N GLU A 117 -12.26 -14.85 -6.19
CA GLU A 117 -13.67 -14.87 -5.83
C GLU A 117 -13.87 -15.74 -4.57
N PRO A 118 -14.76 -15.37 -3.65
CA PRO A 118 -14.98 -16.07 -2.39
C PRO A 118 -15.15 -17.59 -2.55
N GLU A 119 -15.86 -18.03 -3.61
CA GLU A 119 -16.18 -19.42 -3.90
C GLU A 119 -14.96 -20.21 -4.40
N GLN A 120 -13.94 -19.52 -4.90
CA GLN A 120 -12.71 -20.12 -5.41
C GLN A 120 -11.58 -20.14 -4.37
N ARG A 121 -11.79 -19.53 -3.20
CA ARG A 121 -10.77 -19.44 -2.16
C ARG A 121 -10.49 -20.80 -1.54
N ASN A 122 -9.29 -21.30 -1.80
CA ASN A 122 -8.81 -22.55 -1.23
C ASN A 122 -7.32 -22.45 -0.91
N PRO A 123 -6.95 -22.23 0.37
CA PRO A 123 -5.56 -22.03 0.75
C PRO A 123 -4.67 -23.25 0.48
N MET A 124 -5.26 -24.44 0.32
CA MET A 124 -4.52 -25.66 -0.02
C MET A 124 -4.15 -25.76 -1.51
N LYS A 125 -4.75 -24.94 -2.36
CA LYS A 125 -4.49 -24.89 -3.81
C LYS A 125 -3.83 -23.61 -4.24
N ALA A 126 -3.97 -22.56 -3.43
CA ALA A 126 -3.40 -21.25 -3.73
C ALA A 126 -1.87 -21.28 -3.58
N THR A 127 -1.17 -20.65 -4.51
CA THR A 127 0.30 -20.61 -4.56
C THR A 127 0.85 -19.19 -4.58
N SER A 128 2.04 -19.01 -4.03
CA SER A 128 2.83 -17.79 -4.13
C SER A 128 3.72 -17.73 -5.37
N TRP A 129 3.51 -18.58 -6.36
CA TRP A 129 4.34 -18.70 -7.56
C TRP A 129 4.65 -17.34 -8.23
N GLY A 130 3.65 -16.51 -8.47
CA GLY A 130 3.82 -15.19 -9.08
C GLY A 130 4.67 -14.21 -8.27
N VAL A 131 4.79 -14.42 -6.94
CA VAL A 131 5.73 -13.65 -6.11
C VAL A 131 7.16 -14.00 -6.50
N GLY A 132 7.47 -15.29 -6.66
CA GLY A 132 8.78 -15.76 -7.14
C GLY A 132 9.12 -15.26 -8.54
N GLU A 133 8.12 -15.20 -9.45
CA GLU A 133 8.31 -14.63 -10.78
C GLU A 133 8.71 -13.15 -10.72
N LYS A 134 8.11 -12.35 -9.83
CA LYS A 134 8.50 -10.95 -9.60
C LYS A 134 9.92 -10.86 -9.06
N MET A 135 10.26 -11.68 -8.05
CA MET A 135 11.61 -11.72 -7.49
C MET A 135 12.65 -12.08 -8.56
N MET A 136 12.35 -13.09 -9.39
CA MET A 136 13.25 -13.51 -10.45
C MET A 136 13.39 -12.46 -11.56
N ASN A 137 12.33 -11.75 -11.88
CA ASN A 137 12.40 -10.62 -12.81
C ASN A 137 13.27 -9.49 -12.27
N ALA A 138 13.12 -9.13 -10.99
CA ALA A 138 13.97 -8.13 -10.33
C ALA A 138 15.44 -8.58 -10.29
N TYR A 139 15.69 -9.84 -9.94
CA TYR A 139 17.05 -10.40 -9.95
C TYR A 139 17.72 -10.31 -11.33
N ARG A 140 17.00 -10.64 -12.41
CA ARG A 140 17.50 -10.53 -13.80
C ARG A 140 17.80 -9.10 -14.22
N ARG A 141 17.16 -8.10 -13.60
CA ARG A 141 17.45 -6.68 -13.77
C ARG A 141 18.65 -6.19 -12.96
N GLY A 142 19.27 -7.06 -12.18
CA GLY A 142 20.45 -6.73 -11.38
C GLY A 142 20.16 -6.39 -9.92
N VAL A 143 18.89 -6.30 -9.52
CA VAL A 143 18.49 -6.05 -8.14
C VAL A 143 18.88 -7.23 -7.25
N ARG A 144 19.35 -6.95 -6.01
CA ARG A 144 19.81 -7.98 -5.08
C ARG A 144 19.07 -7.97 -3.75
N ASP A 145 18.52 -6.83 -3.38
CA ASP A 145 17.73 -6.68 -2.17
C ASP A 145 16.24 -6.71 -2.49
N VAL A 146 15.46 -7.39 -1.67
CA VAL A 146 14.00 -7.51 -1.88
C VAL A 146 13.29 -7.24 -0.58
N LEU A 147 12.38 -6.26 -0.61
CA LEU A 147 11.42 -6.00 0.46
C LEU A 147 10.05 -6.56 0.04
N VAL A 148 9.52 -7.48 0.84
CA VAL A 148 8.23 -8.13 0.56
C VAL A 148 7.21 -7.75 1.60
N GLY A 149 6.08 -7.23 1.15
CA GLY A 149 4.90 -6.99 1.99
C GLY A 149 4.01 -8.23 2.03
N PHE A 150 3.74 -8.76 3.23
CA PHE A 150 3.09 -10.06 3.46
C PHE A 150 1.61 -9.96 3.88
N ALA A 151 0.97 -8.84 3.77
CA ALA A 151 -0.43 -8.75 4.16
C ALA A 151 -1.39 -9.30 3.10
N ARG A 152 -2.53 -9.82 3.53
CA ARG A 152 -3.66 -10.29 2.70
C ARG A 152 -3.36 -11.42 1.71
N SER A 153 -2.40 -12.28 2.00
CA SER A 153 -2.16 -13.47 1.18
C SER A 153 -3.34 -14.44 1.18
N ALA A 154 -3.61 -15.05 0.03
CA ALA A 154 -4.54 -16.16 -0.13
C ALA A 154 -3.88 -17.53 0.10
N THR A 155 -2.56 -17.57 0.34
CA THR A 155 -1.77 -18.80 0.42
C THR A 155 -1.43 -19.15 1.86
N SER A 156 -1.22 -20.44 2.15
CA SER A 156 -0.73 -20.95 3.43
C SER A 156 0.39 -21.99 3.23
N GLU A 157 1.15 -21.88 2.14
CA GLU A 157 2.17 -22.87 1.75
C GLU A 157 3.61 -22.45 2.15
N SER A 158 3.72 -21.48 3.05
CA SER A 158 5.01 -20.99 3.60
C SER A 158 5.99 -20.48 2.52
N GLY A 159 5.49 -19.96 1.39
CA GLY A 159 6.30 -19.42 0.30
C GLY A 159 6.91 -20.47 -0.63
N GLN A 160 6.49 -21.74 -0.52
CA GLN A 160 7.04 -22.84 -1.34
C GLN A 160 6.86 -22.57 -2.84
N GLY A 161 5.70 -22.05 -3.27
CA GLY A 161 5.45 -21.71 -4.67
C GLY A 161 6.43 -20.66 -5.18
N GLY A 162 6.62 -19.59 -4.41
CA GLY A 162 7.58 -18.54 -4.74
C GLY A 162 9.01 -19.04 -4.88
N LEU A 163 9.45 -19.87 -3.94
CA LEU A 163 10.79 -20.50 -4.01
C LEU A 163 10.94 -21.45 -5.21
N THR A 164 9.87 -22.14 -5.59
CA THR A 164 9.90 -23.06 -6.74
C THR A 164 9.95 -22.31 -8.07
N ALA A 165 9.39 -21.10 -8.15
CA ALA A 165 9.42 -20.25 -9.34
C ALA A 165 10.76 -19.54 -9.57
N MET A 166 11.65 -19.55 -8.58
CA MET A 166 13.00 -18.98 -8.63
C MET A 166 14.02 -19.99 -9.14
#